data_9fbedd58e3bd320d15a72f004d6acc45
#
_entry.id   9fbedd58e3bd320d15a72f004d6acc45
#
_cell.length_a   1.000
_cell.length_b   1.000
_cell.length_c   1.000
_cell.angle_alpha   90.00
_cell.angle_beta   90.00
_cell.angle_gamma   90.00
#
_symmetry.space_group_name_H-M   'P 1'
#
loop_
_entity.id
_entity.type
_entity.pdbx_description
1 polymer ?
#
loop_
_entity_poly.entity_id
_entity_poly.type
_entity_poly.pdbx_seq_one_letter_code
_entity_poly.pdbx_strand_id
1 'polypeptide(L)' 'MGVNMEKKKHLSLRLDDETRLKLRYIAKCEGRSINGQVMHLIYKCINAYEAQNGTIDLSEAERQ' A
#
# COMPACT_ATOMS: atom_id res chain seq x y z
N MET A 1 -17.14 16.72 0.10
CA MET A 1 -16.83 16.40 -0.14
C MET A 1 -16.22 15.93 -0.27
N GLY A 2 -16.04 15.96 -0.16
CA GLY A 2 -15.44 15.55 -0.26
C GLY A 2 -15.04 15.11 -0.72
N VAL A 3 -15.26 14.98 -0.91
CA VAL A 3 -14.92 14.46 -1.25
C VAL A 3 -14.30 14.16 -1.87
N ASN A 4 -14.32 14.39 -2.17
CA ASN A 4 -13.73 14.16 -2.80
C ASN A 4 -12.80 13.86 -2.82
N MET A 5 -12.63 13.82 -2.32
CA MET A 5 -11.71 13.57 -2.31
C MET A 5 -11.19 12.62 -2.70
N GLU A 6 -11.49 12.00 -2.75
CA GLU A 6 -11.11 11.06 -3.04
C GLU A 6 -10.79 10.77 -4.22
N LYS A 7 -11.29 11.03 -4.85
CA LYS A 7 -11.14 10.77 -6.05
C LYS A 7 -9.93 11.11 -6.57
N LYS A 8 -9.49 11.97 -6.29
CA LYS A 8 -8.37 12.38 -6.83
C LYS A 8 -7.22 11.73 -6.33
N LYS A 9 -7.33 10.87 -5.45
CA LYS A 9 -6.18 10.36 -4.84
C LYS A 9 -5.82 9.01 -5.31
N HIS A 10 -5.36 8.92 -6.50
CA HIS A 10 -4.89 7.66 -7.04
C HIS A 10 -3.43 7.48 -6.74
N LEU A 11 -3.08 6.34 -6.20
CA LEU A 11 -1.70 5.96 -6.03
C LEU A 11 -1.32 5.06 -7.19
N SER A 12 -0.42 5.52 -8.02
CA SER A 12 0.07 4.75 -9.14
C SER A 12 1.42 4.17 -8.80
N LEU A 13 1.53 2.85 -8.88
CA LEU A 13 2.80 2.20 -8.63
C LEU A 13 3.45 1.88 -9.96
N ARG A 14 4.69 2.30 -10.11
CA ARG A 14 5.42 2.00 -11.31
C ARG A 14 6.42 0.92 -11.04
N LEU A 15 6.16 -0.25 -11.56
CA LEU A 15 7.03 -1.38 -11.40
C LEU A 15 7.59 -1.77 -12.75
N ASP A 16 8.89 -2.01 -12.81
CA ASP A 16 9.46 -2.54 -14.02
C ASP A 16 9.02 -4.00 -14.17
N ASP A 17 9.23 -4.55 -15.36
CA ASP A 17 8.72 -5.88 -15.66
C ASP A 17 9.32 -6.95 -14.77
N GLU A 18 10.59 -6.85 -14.50
CA GLU A 18 11.26 -7.85 -13.68
C GLU A 18 10.70 -7.85 -12.27
N THR A 19 10.53 -6.67 -11.68
CA THR A 19 10.01 -6.55 -10.32
C THR A 19 8.58 -7.08 -10.26
N ARG A 20 7.78 -6.74 -11.28
CA ARG A 20 6.40 -7.19 -11.31
C ARG A 20 6.31 -8.70 -11.39
N LEU A 21 7.15 -9.31 -12.22
CA LEU A 21 7.14 -10.76 -12.34
C LEU A 21 7.53 -11.44 -11.04
N LYS A 22 8.52 -10.89 -10.37
CA LYS A 22 8.95 -11.45 -9.09
C LYS A 22 7.85 -11.33 -8.05
N LEU A 23 7.18 -10.17 -8.03
CA LEU A 23 6.10 -9.97 -7.08
C LEU A 23 4.94 -10.92 -7.36
N ARG A 24 4.62 -11.11 -8.63
CA ARG A 24 3.55 -12.04 -9.00
C ARG A 24 3.90 -13.46 -8.58
N TYR A 25 5.15 -13.83 -8.75
CA TYR A 25 5.58 -15.17 -8.35
C TYR A 25 5.40 -15.36 -6.86
N ILE A 26 5.82 -14.37 -6.08
CA ILE A 26 5.69 -14.45 -4.62
C ILE A 26 4.22 -14.52 -4.22
N ALA A 27 3.39 -13.69 -4.84
CA ALA A 27 1.96 -13.68 -4.54
C ALA A 27 1.35 -15.05 -4.79
N LYS A 28 1.73 -15.66 -5.90
CA LYS A 28 1.22 -16.98 -6.23
C LYS A 28 1.63 -18.02 -5.19
N CYS A 29 2.89 -17.95 -4.76
CA CYS A 29 3.39 -18.87 -3.75
C CYS A 29 2.66 -18.69 -2.42
N GLU A 30 2.20 -17.49 -2.15
CA GLU A 30 1.51 -17.19 -0.91
C GLU A 30 -0.01 -17.23 -1.04
N GLY A 31 -0.50 -17.66 -2.20
CA GLY A 31 -1.92 -17.82 -2.40
C GLY A 31 -2.69 -16.53 -2.55
N ARG A 32 -2.04 -15.48 -3.06
CA ARG A 32 -2.67 -14.18 -3.24
C ARG A 32 -2.61 -13.75 -4.69
N SER A 33 -3.53 -12.88 -5.07
CA SER A 33 -3.39 -12.18 -6.34
C SER A 33 -2.32 -11.11 -6.18
N ILE A 34 -1.84 -10.56 -7.30
CA ILE A 34 -0.82 -9.54 -7.22
C ILE A 34 -1.36 -8.29 -6.50
N ASN A 35 -2.63 -7.94 -6.75
CA ASN A 35 -3.23 -6.82 -6.04
C ASN A 35 -3.32 -7.11 -4.55
N GLY A 36 -3.72 -8.31 -4.19
CA GLY A 36 -3.78 -8.71 -2.79
C GLY A 36 -2.42 -8.66 -2.13
N GLN A 37 -1.39 -9.06 -2.87
CA GLN A 37 -0.04 -9.03 -2.32
C GLN A 37 0.41 -7.60 -2.07
N VAL A 38 0.11 -6.69 -3.00
CA VAL A 38 0.46 -5.28 -2.82
C VAL A 38 -0.24 -4.72 -1.60
N MET A 39 -1.54 -4.99 -1.46
CA MET A 39 -2.28 -4.50 -0.31
C MET A 39 -1.74 -5.08 1.00
N HIS A 40 -1.37 -6.35 0.97
CA HIS A 40 -0.79 -6.98 2.14
C HIS A 40 0.49 -6.26 2.59
N LEU A 41 1.33 -5.93 1.62
CA LEU A 41 2.58 -5.25 1.92
C LEU A 41 2.34 -3.84 2.47
N ILE A 42 1.34 -3.16 1.91
CA ILE A 42 0.99 -1.83 2.37
C ILE A 42 0.52 -1.86 3.82
N TYR A 43 -0.41 -2.75 4.13
CA TYR A 43 -0.90 -2.87 5.50
C TYR A 43 0.21 -3.29 6.46
N LYS A 44 1.06 -4.19 6.01
CA LYS A 44 2.17 -4.62 6.84
C LYS A 44 3.10 -3.47 7.17
N CYS A 45 3.36 -2.62 6.18
CA CYS A 45 4.20 -1.45 6.38
C CYS A 45 3.59 -0.50 7.41
N ILE A 46 2.29 -0.22 7.25
CA ILE A 46 1.60 0.70 8.15
C ILE A 46 1.58 0.15 9.56
N ASN A 47 1.22 -1.13 9.69
CA ASN A 47 1.13 -1.76 11.00
C ASN A 47 2.47 -1.77 11.71
N ALA A 48 3.55 -2.03 10.96
CA ALA A 48 4.87 -2.07 11.56
C ALA A 48 5.27 -0.68 12.06
N TYR A 49 4.97 0.35 11.29
CA TYR A 49 5.30 1.70 11.69
C TYR A 49 4.53 2.10 12.95
N GLU A 50 3.22 1.81 12.95
CA GLU A 50 2.38 2.20 14.09
C GLU A 50 2.71 1.41 15.33
N ALA A 51 3.19 0.19 15.19
CA ALA A 51 3.60 -0.61 16.33
C ALA A 51 4.79 0.02 17.03
N GLN A 52 5.67 0.66 16.27
CA GLN A 52 6.86 1.27 16.85
C GLN A 52 6.66 2.72 17.25
N ASN A 53 5.84 3.44 16.52
CA ASN A 53 5.74 4.88 16.68
C ASN A 53 4.38 5.37 17.13
N GLY A 54 3.45 4.46 17.32
CA GLY A 54 2.08 4.84 17.70
C GLY A 54 1.22 5.12 16.48
N THR A 55 -0.06 5.21 16.71
CA THR A 55 -1.04 5.44 15.65
C THR A 55 -0.74 6.73 14.92
N ILE A 56 -0.77 6.66 13.59
CA ILE A 56 -0.50 7.82 12.76
C ILE A 56 -1.64 8.83 12.91
N ASP A 57 -1.28 10.09 13.17
CA ASP A 57 -2.25 11.15 13.27
C ASP A 57 -2.62 11.58 11.86
N LEU A 58 -3.85 11.32 11.47
CA LEU A 58 -4.27 11.60 10.10
C LEU A 58 -4.26 13.08 9.76
N SER A 59 -4.53 13.94 10.74
CA SER A 59 -4.49 15.36 10.46
C SER A 59 -3.06 15.83 10.22
N GLU A 60 -2.10 15.22 10.91
CA GLU A 60 -0.68 15.53 10.65
C GLU A 60 -0.31 15.02 9.26
N ALA A 61 -0.73 13.81 8.93
CA ALA A 61 -0.41 13.21 7.64
C ALA A 61 -0.94 14.05 6.49
N GLU A 62 -2.11 14.66 6.67
CA GLU A 62 -2.71 15.46 5.61
C GLU A 62 -1.98 16.74 5.33
N ARG A 63 -1.13 17.17 6.25
CA ARG A 63 -0.36 18.38 6.02
C ARG A 63 0.86 18.15 5.17
N GLN A 64 1.17 16.93 4.89
CA GLN A 64 2.36 16.61 4.09
C GLN A 64 2.16 16.96 2.59
#